data_f56cb6a26b45ca0f0579c0d12a5451a6
#
_entry.id   f56cb6a26b45ca0f0579c0d12a5451a6
#
_cell.length_a   1.000
_cell.length_b   1.000
_cell.length_c   1.000
_cell.angle_alpha   90.00
_cell.angle_beta   90.00
_cell.angle_gamma   90.00
#
_symmetry.space_group_name_H-M   'P 1'
#
loop_
_entity.id
_entity.type
_entity.pdbx_description
1 polymer ?
#
loop_
_entity_poly.entity_id
_entity_poly.type
_entity_poly.pdbx_seq_one_letter_code
_entity_poly.pdbx_strand_id
1 'polypeptide(L)'
;RKELAKEFNLTMPSQINPAVRKYQIPGGMLTNLYNQLKSQGEEDKFDDVLAEMPAVRRDLGYPPLVTPTSQITGSAAALNVLFGRYKMITNEVRDIVRGKYGRVPGEISEDFRKLCIGDEPVIDHRPADDLEPELDKAKAELAEAGYPDASPEDVLSYALFPEVALPFFAKRDEQRKAAQESAVTE
;
A
#
# COMPACT_ATOMS: atom_id res chain seq x y z
N ARG A 1 -15.40 3.67 -29.97
CA ARG A 1 -15.14 2.93 -28.72
C ARG A 1 -15.46 1.42 -28.84
N LYS A 2 -16.65 1.04 -29.33
CA LYS A 2 -17.05 -0.37 -29.51
C LYS A 2 -16.20 -1.09 -30.56
N GLU A 3 -15.78 -0.40 -31.62
CA GLU A 3 -14.91 -0.94 -32.69
C GLU A 3 -13.49 -1.20 -32.14
N LEU A 4 -12.89 -0.22 -31.49
CA LEU A 4 -11.56 -0.36 -30.85
C LEU A 4 -11.56 -1.46 -29.77
N ALA A 5 -12.64 -1.60 -28.99
CA ALA A 5 -12.74 -2.64 -28.00
C ALA A 5 -12.74 -4.04 -28.62
N LYS A 6 -13.31 -4.22 -29.82
CA LYS A 6 -13.27 -5.48 -30.57
C LYS A 6 -11.90 -5.73 -31.19
N GLU A 7 -11.32 -4.70 -31.81
CA GLU A 7 -10.03 -4.76 -32.49
C GLU A 7 -8.89 -5.11 -31.51
N PHE A 8 -8.88 -4.50 -30.33
CA PHE A 8 -7.84 -4.69 -29.30
C PHE A 8 -8.25 -5.66 -28.19
N ASN A 9 -9.36 -6.38 -28.34
CA ASN A 9 -9.86 -7.32 -27.32
C ASN A 9 -9.96 -6.72 -25.89
N LEU A 10 -10.39 -5.45 -25.81
CA LEU A 10 -10.47 -4.72 -24.54
C LEU A 10 -11.74 -5.10 -23.79
N THR A 11 -11.58 -5.72 -22.64
CA THR A 11 -12.66 -5.88 -21.65
C THR A 11 -12.86 -4.53 -20.93
N MET A 12 -13.86 -3.80 -21.41
CA MET A 12 -14.25 -2.52 -20.77
C MET A 12 -15.33 -2.79 -19.72
N PRO A 13 -15.26 -2.19 -18.53
CA PRO A 13 -16.38 -2.16 -17.61
C PRO A 13 -17.62 -1.65 -18.36
N SER A 14 -18.65 -2.47 -18.46
CA SER A 14 -19.81 -2.20 -19.33
C SER A 14 -20.73 -1.11 -18.80
N GLN A 15 -20.55 -0.68 -17.56
CA GLN A 15 -21.46 0.27 -16.91
C GLN A 15 -20.69 1.34 -16.13
N ILE A 16 -21.07 2.60 -16.36
CA ILE A 16 -20.73 3.69 -15.45
C ILE A 16 -21.68 3.53 -14.26
N ASN A 17 -21.16 3.09 -13.13
CA ASN A 17 -21.95 2.96 -11.91
C ASN A 17 -21.98 4.34 -11.18
N PRO A 18 -23.11 5.09 -11.20
CA PRO A 18 -23.21 6.37 -10.50
C PRO A 18 -23.14 6.21 -8.97
N ALA A 19 -23.30 5.02 -8.43
CA ALA A 19 -23.11 4.73 -7.01
C ALA A 19 -21.70 5.06 -6.50
N VAL A 20 -20.69 5.06 -7.39
CA VAL A 20 -19.33 5.53 -7.11
C VAL A 20 -19.30 6.92 -6.49
N ARG A 21 -20.17 7.84 -6.98
CA ARG A 21 -20.30 9.17 -6.39
C ARG A 21 -20.90 9.13 -4.98
N LYS A 22 -21.80 8.20 -4.71
CA LYS A 22 -22.41 8.00 -3.39
C LYS A 22 -21.38 7.54 -2.35
N TYR A 23 -20.48 6.68 -2.76
CA TYR A 23 -19.45 6.11 -1.86
C TYR A 23 -18.16 6.95 -1.82
N GLN A 24 -18.06 8.01 -2.67
CA GLN A 24 -16.90 8.92 -2.71
C GLN A 24 -15.55 8.23 -2.93
N ILE A 25 -15.55 7.14 -3.70
CA ILE A 25 -14.36 6.30 -3.91
C ILE A 25 -13.64 6.74 -5.20
N PRO A 26 -12.31 6.98 -5.18
CA PRO A 26 -11.52 7.26 -6.37
C PRO A 26 -11.60 6.11 -7.39
N GLY A 27 -11.71 6.44 -8.69
CA GLY A 27 -11.90 5.44 -9.76
C GLY A 27 -10.81 4.38 -9.84
N GLY A 28 -9.54 4.74 -9.61
CA GLY A 28 -8.43 3.78 -9.57
C GLY A 28 -8.55 2.75 -8.45
N MET A 29 -9.03 3.18 -7.29
CA MET A 29 -9.28 2.29 -6.15
C MET A 29 -10.36 1.25 -6.45
N LEU A 30 -11.43 1.63 -7.16
CA LEU A 30 -12.50 0.70 -7.54
C LEU A 30 -11.98 -0.45 -8.39
N THR A 31 -11.15 -0.14 -9.38
CA THR A 31 -10.56 -1.16 -10.26
C THR A 31 -9.67 -2.11 -9.47
N ASN A 32 -8.85 -1.58 -8.57
CA ASN A 32 -7.98 -2.41 -7.73
C ASN A 32 -8.79 -3.31 -6.79
N LEU A 33 -9.79 -2.77 -6.12
CA LEU A 33 -10.68 -3.52 -5.22
C LEU A 33 -11.45 -4.61 -5.96
N TYR A 34 -12.01 -4.29 -7.13
CA TYR A 34 -12.69 -5.28 -7.96
C TYR A 34 -11.75 -6.42 -8.39
N ASN A 35 -10.54 -6.09 -8.86
CA ASN A 35 -9.55 -7.08 -9.27
C ASN A 35 -9.10 -7.96 -8.09
N GLN A 36 -8.96 -7.37 -6.90
CA GLN A 36 -8.63 -8.10 -5.67
C GLN A 36 -9.73 -9.11 -5.31
N LEU A 37 -10.99 -8.69 -5.26
CA LEU A 37 -12.12 -9.60 -5.00
C LEU A 37 -12.23 -10.68 -6.06
N LYS A 38 -12.06 -10.32 -7.33
CA LYS A 38 -12.08 -11.27 -8.44
C LYS A 38 -10.98 -12.32 -8.34
N SER A 39 -9.77 -11.94 -7.93
CA SER A 39 -8.67 -12.90 -7.73
C SER A 39 -8.94 -13.90 -6.59
N GLN A 40 -9.87 -13.56 -5.69
CA GLN A 40 -10.31 -14.41 -4.58
C GLN A 40 -11.61 -15.17 -4.90
N GLY A 41 -12.22 -14.94 -6.08
CA GLY A 41 -13.50 -15.54 -6.47
C GLY A 41 -14.72 -14.93 -5.78
N GLU A 42 -14.59 -13.71 -5.24
CA GLU A 42 -15.59 -13.01 -4.44
C GLU A 42 -16.09 -11.72 -5.13
N GLU A 43 -16.07 -11.66 -6.46
CA GLU A 43 -16.49 -10.48 -7.23
C GLU A 43 -17.96 -10.10 -7.03
N ASP A 44 -18.81 -11.05 -6.66
CA ASP A 44 -20.23 -10.85 -6.34
C ASP A 44 -20.43 -9.99 -5.06
N LYS A 45 -19.43 -9.92 -4.20
CA LYS A 45 -19.43 -9.10 -2.98
C LYS A 45 -19.05 -7.63 -3.21
N PHE A 46 -18.71 -7.26 -4.44
CA PHE A 46 -18.19 -5.92 -4.75
C PHE A 46 -19.13 -4.80 -4.31
N ASP A 47 -20.43 -4.91 -4.58
CA ASP A 47 -21.42 -3.89 -4.20
C ASP A 47 -21.60 -3.81 -2.69
N ASP A 48 -21.52 -4.93 -1.97
CA ASP A 48 -21.60 -4.96 -0.50
C ASP A 48 -20.36 -4.27 0.12
N VAL A 49 -19.16 -4.50 -0.44
CA VAL A 49 -17.94 -3.82 0.00
C VAL A 49 -18.03 -2.32 -0.24
N LEU A 50 -18.56 -1.88 -1.38
CA LEU A 50 -18.80 -0.47 -1.65
C LEU A 50 -19.77 0.16 -0.66
N ALA A 51 -20.82 -0.57 -0.26
CA ALA A 51 -21.78 -0.10 0.73
C ALA A 51 -21.20 -0.01 2.15
N GLU A 52 -20.22 -0.86 2.50
CA GLU A 52 -19.54 -0.84 3.81
C GLU A 52 -18.48 0.28 3.92
N MET A 53 -17.91 0.72 2.80
CA MET A 53 -16.83 1.74 2.76
C MET A 53 -17.12 3.02 3.57
N PRO A 54 -18.31 3.66 3.47
CA PRO A 54 -18.60 4.88 4.23
C PRO A 54 -18.58 4.64 5.74
N ALA A 55 -19.02 3.48 6.19
CA ALA A 55 -19.03 3.12 7.60
C ALA A 55 -17.61 2.90 8.14
N VAL A 56 -16.78 2.15 7.41
CA VAL A 56 -15.37 1.96 7.76
C VAL A 56 -14.63 3.28 7.78
N ARG A 57 -14.83 4.13 6.75
CA ARG A 57 -14.20 5.45 6.69
C ARG A 57 -14.56 6.32 7.90
N ARG A 58 -15.82 6.31 8.31
CA ARG A 58 -16.28 7.02 9.52
C ARG A 58 -15.58 6.49 10.77
N ASP A 59 -15.56 5.16 10.95
CA ASP A 59 -14.99 4.52 12.13
C ASP A 59 -13.47 4.77 12.23
N LEU A 60 -12.79 4.98 11.10
CA LEU A 60 -11.38 5.39 11.01
C LEU A 60 -11.14 6.90 11.17
N GLY A 61 -12.17 7.69 11.51
CA GLY A 61 -12.03 9.14 11.66
C GLY A 61 -11.93 9.92 10.35
N TYR A 62 -12.58 9.43 9.30
CA TYR A 62 -12.66 10.07 7.97
C TYR A 62 -11.31 10.34 7.30
N PRO A 63 -10.36 9.39 7.24
CA PRO A 63 -9.12 9.61 6.53
C PRO A 63 -9.37 10.04 5.08
N PRO A 64 -8.50 10.87 4.48
CA PRO A 64 -8.54 11.16 3.06
C PRO A 64 -8.41 9.86 2.27
N LEU A 65 -9.23 9.67 1.21
CA LEU A 65 -9.15 8.48 0.37
C LEU A 65 -8.07 8.64 -0.71
N VAL A 66 -6.82 8.73 -0.26
CA VAL A 66 -5.60 8.75 -1.06
C VAL A 66 -4.70 7.58 -0.64
N THR A 67 -3.67 7.25 -1.42
CA THR A 67 -2.69 6.22 -1.04
C THR A 67 -1.91 6.67 0.21
N PRO A 68 -1.76 5.82 1.23
CA PRO A 68 -2.23 4.43 1.34
C PRO A 68 -3.61 4.27 2.01
N THR A 69 -4.18 5.30 2.61
CA THR A 69 -5.40 5.24 3.45
C THR A 69 -6.64 4.77 2.68
N SER A 70 -6.71 5.04 1.37
CA SER A 70 -7.79 4.49 0.52
C SER A 70 -7.72 2.97 0.43
N GLN A 71 -6.53 2.40 0.29
CA GLN A 71 -6.33 0.95 0.23
C GLN A 71 -6.63 0.29 1.58
N ILE A 72 -6.19 0.90 2.67
CA ILE A 72 -6.47 0.42 4.04
C ILE A 72 -7.98 0.38 4.29
N THR A 73 -8.70 1.48 3.96
CA THR A 73 -10.15 1.55 4.11
C THR A 73 -10.85 0.50 3.25
N GLY A 74 -10.40 0.30 2.00
CA GLY A 74 -10.97 -0.69 1.08
C GLY A 74 -10.76 -2.11 1.55
N SER A 75 -9.55 -2.45 1.97
CA SER A 75 -9.24 -3.78 2.51
C SER A 75 -10.02 -4.07 3.80
N ALA A 76 -10.15 -3.08 4.70
CA ALA A 76 -10.95 -3.23 5.91
C ALA A 76 -12.44 -3.46 5.60
N ALA A 77 -13.01 -2.74 4.60
CA ALA A 77 -14.37 -2.96 4.16
C ALA A 77 -14.56 -4.36 3.54
N ALA A 78 -13.62 -4.82 2.72
CA ALA A 78 -13.65 -6.17 2.16
C ALA A 78 -13.60 -7.24 3.25
N LEU A 79 -12.70 -7.12 4.23
CA LEU A 79 -12.60 -8.04 5.36
C LEU A 79 -13.89 -8.05 6.21
N ASN A 80 -14.51 -6.89 6.41
CA ASN A 80 -15.78 -6.79 7.13
C ASN A 80 -16.91 -7.57 6.42
N VAL A 81 -16.98 -7.49 5.10
CA VAL A 81 -17.99 -8.20 4.29
C VAL A 81 -17.73 -9.70 4.25
N LEU A 82 -16.47 -10.09 4.05
CA LEU A 82 -16.11 -11.50 3.88
C LEU A 82 -16.13 -12.29 5.21
N PHE A 83 -15.65 -11.69 6.29
CA PHE A 83 -15.46 -12.42 7.56
C PHE A 83 -16.35 -11.91 8.70
N GLY A 84 -17.05 -10.82 8.49
CA GLY A 84 -17.85 -10.13 9.49
C GLY A 84 -17.14 -8.93 10.10
N ARG A 85 -17.95 -7.93 10.43
CA ARG A 85 -17.47 -6.58 10.82
C ARG A 85 -16.46 -6.64 11.97
N TYR A 86 -15.25 -6.17 11.68
CA TYR A 86 -14.09 -6.09 12.58
C TYR A 86 -13.69 -7.39 13.28
N LYS A 87 -14.07 -8.56 12.74
CA LYS A 87 -13.53 -9.84 13.19
C LYS A 87 -12.06 -10.02 12.79
N MET A 88 -11.65 -9.38 11.69
CA MET A 88 -10.26 -9.29 11.25
C MET A 88 -9.85 -7.83 11.12
N ILE A 89 -8.92 -7.40 11.96
CA ILE A 89 -8.38 -6.04 11.97
C ILE A 89 -6.91 -6.12 11.58
N THR A 90 -6.55 -5.48 10.45
CA THR A 90 -5.16 -5.47 9.97
C THR A 90 -4.27 -4.54 10.80
N ASN A 91 -2.96 -4.71 10.69
CA ASN A 91 -2.00 -3.84 11.38
C ASN A 91 -2.10 -2.39 10.89
N GLU A 92 -2.38 -2.18 9.61
CA GLU A 92 -2.54 -0.85 9.02
C GLU A 92 -3.75 -0.11 9.62
N VAL A 93 -4.86 -0.81 9.85
CA VAL A 93 -6.03 -0.24 10.56
C VAL A 93 -5.66 0.15 12.00
N ARG A 94 -4.93 -0.73 12.71
CA ARG A 94 -4.43 -0.44 14.05
C ARG A 94 -3.49 0.76 14.06
N ASP A 95 -2.64 0.87 13.05
CA ASP A 95 -1.67 1.95 12.93
C ASP A 95 -2.33 3.30 12.61
N ILE A 96 -3.45 3.33 11.85
CA ILE A 96 -4.27 4.55 11.73
C ILE A 96 -4.82 4.95 13.11
N VAL A 97 -5.37 4.00 13.87
CA VAL A 97 -5.95 4.24 15.20
C VAL A 97 -4.89 4.68 16.21
N ARG A 98 -3.66 4.16 16.11
CA ARG A 98 -2.51 4.60 16.92
C ARG A 98 -2.02 6.00 16.57
N GLY A 99 -2.40 6.55 15.41
CA GLY A 99 -1.92 7.84 14.93
C GLY A 99 -0.63 7.80 14.11
N LYS A 100 -0.12 6.62 13.71
CA LYS A 100 1.11 6.49 12.89
C LYS A 100 0.98 7.09 11.48
N TYR A 101 -0.25 7.28 10.99
CA TYR A 101 -0.53 8.00 9.75
C TYR A 101 -0.82 9.49 9.96
N GLY A 102 -0.54 10.01 11.17
CA GLY A 102 -0.85 11.36 11.58
C GLY A 102 -2.30 11.51 12.06
N ARG A 103 -2.69 12.76 12.34
CA ARG A 103 -4.01 13.08 12.87
C ARG A 103 -5.09 12.91 11.80
N VAL A 104 -6.10 12.10 12.11
CA VAL A 104 -7.30 11.97 11.26
C VAL A 104 -8.24 13.18 11.41
N PRO A 105 -9.04 13.51 10.37
CA PRO A 105 -9.92 14.69 10.40
C PRO A 105 -11.07 14.59 11.40
N GLY A 106 -11.60 13.38 11.64
CA GLY A 106 -12.74 13.14 12.50
C GLY A 106 -12.36 12.37 13.76
N GLU A 107 -13.34 12.19 14.63
CA GLU A 107 -13.19 11.46 15.89
C GLU A 107 -13.27 9.94 15.65
N ILE A 108 -12.36 9.20 16.27
CA ILE A 108 -12.41 7.73 16.38
C ILE A 108 -13.07 7.44 17.74
N SER A 109 -14.16 6.65 17.73
CA SER A 109 -14.86 6.32 18.98
C SER A 109 -13.97 5.51 19.93
N GLU A 110 -14.17 5.71 21.23
CA GLU A 110 -13.46 4.96 22.27
C GLU A 110 -13.65 3.44 22.14
N ASP A 111 -14.86 2.99 21.81
CA ASP A 111 -15.14 1.56 21.63
C ASP A 111 -14.37 0.99 20.46
N PHE A 112 -14.28 1.71 19.33
CA PHE A 112 -13.51 1.26 18.17
C PHE A 112 -12.00 1.30 18.44
N ARG A 113 -11.53 2.32 19.17
CA ARG A 113 -10.14 2.41 19.62
C ARG A 113 -9.75 1.21 20.47
N LYS A 114 -10.54 0.91 21.51
CA LYS A 114 -10.32 -0.26 22.38
C LYS A 114 -10.36 -1.57 21.60
N LEU A 115 -11.28 -1.69 20.65
CA LEU A 115 -11.36 -2.86 19.79
C LEU A 115 -10.08 -3.07 18.95
N CYS A 116 -9.47 -1.98 18.43
CA CYS A 116 -8.30 -2.04 17.56
C CYS A 116 -6.99 -2.21 18.31
N ILE A 117 -6.78 -1.43 19.38
CA ILE A 117 -5.48 -1.29 20.04
C ILE A 117 -5.54 -1.50 21.57
N GLY A 118 -6.73 -1.80 22.13
CA GLY A 118 -6.87 -1.96 23.58
C GLY A 118 -6.56 -0.67 24.33
N ASP A 119 -5.70 -0.77 25.34
CA ASP A 119 -5.26 0.36 26.16
C ASP A 119 -3.92 0.96 25.71
N GLU A 120 -3.46 0.64 24.49
CA GLU A 120 -2.24 1.23 23.93
C GLU A 120 -2.39 2.75 23.77
N PRO A 121 -1.34 3.54 24.03
CA PRO A 121 -1.36 4.98 23.86
C PRO A 121 -1.47 5.36 22.38
N VAL A 122 -2.16 6.47 22.11
CA VAL A 122 -2.21 7.09 20.78
C VAL A 122 -1.08 8.09 20.66
N ILE A 123 -0.42 8.11 19.51
CA ILE A 123 0.63 9.10 19.17
C ILE A 123 -0.04 10.48 19.04
N ASP A 124 0.45 11.46 19.76
CA ASP A 124 -0.06 12.84 19.77
C ASP A 124 0.88 13.86 19.11
N HIS A 125 2.05 13.39 18.68
CA HIS A 125 3.08 14.15 17.96
C HIS A 125 3.22 13.67 16.51
N ARG A 126 4.12 14.29 15.74
CA ARG A 126 4.41 13.91 14.37
C ARG A 126 5.16 12.57 14.34
N PRO A 127 4.60 11.50 13.72
CA PRO A 127 5.26 10.18 13.72
C PRO A 127 6.65 10.15 13.11
N ALA A 128 6.92 11.07 12.16
CA ALA A 128 8.25 11.17 11.55
C ALA A 128 9.35 11.67 12.49
N ASP A 129 8.98 12.27 13.64
CA ASP A 129 9.95 12.72 14.64
C ASP A 129 10.52 11.54 15.45
N ASP A 130 9.86 10.36 15.39
CA ASP A 130 10.33 9.12 16.00
C ASP A 130 11.30 8.34 15.09
N LEU A 131 11.47 8.75 13.83
CA LEU A 131 12.34 8.07 12.87
C LEU A 131 13.80 8.47 13.09
N GLU A 132 14.64 7.48 13.29
CA GLU A 132 16.08 7.68 13.31
C GLU A 132 16.66 7.76 11.88
N PRO A 133 17.78 8.48 11.68
CA PRO A 133 18.45 8.52 10.39
C PRO A 133 18.92 7.12 9.96
N GLU A 134 18.48 6.66 8.80
CA GLU A 134 18.75 5.30 8.34
C GLU A 134 19.95 5.16 7.39
N LEU A 135 20.49 6.28 6.86
CA LEU A 135 21.54 6.21 5.83
C LEU A 135 22.84 5.55 6.32
N ASP A 136 23.25 5.83 7.56
CA ASP A 136 24.48 5.24 8.10
C ASP A 136 24.30 3.75 8.38
N LYS A 137 23.11 3.32 8.80
CA LYS A 137 22.73 1.92 8.93
C LYS A 137 22.75 1.23 7.56
N ALA A 138 22.11 1.82 6.55
CA ALA A 138 22.09 1.31 5.19
C ALA A 138 23.50 1.14 4.59
N LYS A 139 24.41 2.08 4.86
CA LYS A 139 25.83 1.97 4.45
C LYS A 139 26.51 0.78 5.12
N ALA A 140 26.32 0.61 6.43
CA ALA A 140 26.92 -0.51 7.17
C ALA A 140 26.41 -1.86 6.66
N GLU A 141 25.11 -2.00 6.46
CA GLU A 141 24.47 -3.20 5.92
C GLU A 141 24.95 -3.53 4.48
N LEU A 142 25.12 -2.49 3.64
CA LEU A 142 25.69 -2.67 2.29
C LEU A 142 27.16 -3.13 2.34
N ALA A 143 27.95 -2.59 3.24
CA ALA A 143 29.33 -3.02 3.41
C ALA A 143 29.42 -4.50 3.83
N GLU A 144 28.54 -4.94 4.76
CA GLU A 144 28.44 -6.34 5.17
C GLU A 144 27.94 -7.24 4.03
N ALA A 145 27.07 -6.74 3.16
CA ALA A 145 26.58 -7.44 1.98
C ALA A 145 27.59 -7.48 0.82
N GLY A 146 28.82 -6.94 0.98
CA GLY A 146 29.89 -6.99 -0.02
C GLY A 146 29.99 -5.73 -0.90
N TYR A 147 29.35 -4.63 -0.53
CA TYR A 147 29.36 -3.34 -1.24
C TYR A 147 29.94 -2.20 -0.35
N PRO A 148 31.21 -2.30 0.14
CA PRO A 148 31.78 -1.29 1.05
C PRO A 148 31.94 0.10 0.41
N ASP A 149 32.13 0.14 -0.93
CA ASP A 149 32.31 1.37 -1.71
C ASP A 149 31.02 1.74 -2.48
N ALA A 150 29.84 1.42 -1.92
CA ALA A 150 28.56 1.76 -2.54
C ALA A 150 28.42 3.26 -2.80
N SER A 151 27.96 3.65 -3.99
CA SER A 151 27.71 5.05 -4.31
C SER A 151 26.55 5.61 -3.48
N PRO A 152 26.45 6.95 -3.31
CA PRO A 152 25.29 7.54 -2.63
C PRO A 152 23.94 7.08 -3.18
N GLU A 153 23.86 6.89 -4.51
CA GLU A 153 22.66 6.38 -5.20
C GLU A 153 22.36 4.92 -4.83
N ASP A 154 23.38 4.08 -4.70
CA ASP A 154 23.24 2.71 -4.26
C ASP A 154 22.79 2.62 -2.80
N VAL A 155 23.33 3.48 -1.93
CA VAL A 155 22.88 3.57 -0.53
C VAL A 155 21.42 3.98 -0.44
N LEU A 156 21.01 5.01 -1.20
CA LEU A 156 19.60 5.42 -1.26
C LEU A 156 18.69 4.35 -1.82
N SER A 157 19.13 3.66 -2.88
CA SER A 157 18.37 2.56 -3.47
C SER A 157 18.16 1.42 -2.49
N TYR A 158 19.19 1.08 -1.74
CA TYR A 158 19.11 0.06 -0.69
C TYR A 158 18.22 0.49 0.48
N ALA A 159 18.37 1.72 0.97
CA ALA A 159 17.55 2.24 2.07
C ALA A 159 16.04 2.24 1.72
N LEU A 160 15.69 2.52 0.45
CA LEU A 160 14.31 2.55 -0.01
C LEU A 160 13.75 1.17 -0.39
N PHE A 161 14.58 0.28 -0.94
CA PHE A 161 14.16 -1.01 -1.51
C PHE A 161 15.17 -2.13 -1.24
N PRO A 162 15.44 -2.51 0.02
CA PRO A 162 16.54 -3.43 0.37
C PRO A 162 16.43 -4.79 -0.33
N GLU A 163 15.22 -5.36 -0.42
CA GLU A 163 15.00 -6.67 -1.04
C GLU A 163 15.26 -6.69 -2.56
N VAL A 164 15.10 -5.54 -3.22
CA VAL A 164 15.25 -5.42 -4.69
C VAL A 164 16.64 -4.92 -5.07
N ALA A 165 17.25 -4.09 -4.23
CA ALA A 165 18.53 -3.44 -4.52
C ALA A 165 19.69 -4.44 -4.64
N LEU A 166 19.83 -5.39 -3.71
CA LEU A 166 20.93 -6.37 -3.72
C LEU A 166 20.90 -7.26 -4.97
N PRO A 167 19.79 -7.88 -5.38
CA PRO A 167 19.72 -8.63 -6.64
C PRO A 167 20.02 -7.76 -7.88
N PHE A 168 19.59 -6.50 -7.86
CA PHE A 168 19.89 -5.56 -8.95
C PHE A 168 21.39 -5.25 -9.02
N PHE A 169 22.06 -5.00 -7.90
CA PHE A 169 23.49 -4.72 -7.86
C PHE A 169 24.29 -5.91 -8.36
N ALA A 170 23.98 -7.13 -7.93
CA ALA A 170 24.62 -8.35 -8.40
C ALA A 170 24.52 -8.48 -9.93
N LYS A 171 23.33 -8.32 -10.49
CA LYS A 171 23.11 -8.36 -11.95
C LYS A 171 23.85 -7.27 -12.69
N ARG A 172 23.88 -6.04 -12.17
CA ARG A 172 24.63 -4.92 -12.75
C ARG A 172 26.12 -5.20 -12.80
N ASP A 173 26.67 -5.80 -11.75
CA ASP A 173 28.09 -6.10 -11.65
C ASP A 173 28.49 -7.25 -12.59
N GLU A 174 27.66 -8.26 -12.77
CA GLU A 174 27.83 -9.30 -13.80
C GLU A 174 27.86 -8.69 -15.20
N GLN A 175 26.94 -7.80 -15.52
CA GLN A 175 26.90 -7.12 -16.81
C GLN A 175 28.14 -6.25 -17.06
N ARG A 176 28.63 -5.54 -16.03
CA ARG A 176 29.84 -4.73 -16.10
C ARG A 176 31.08 -5.59 -16.36
N LYS A 177 31.20 -6.73 -15.68
CA LYS A 177 32.31 -7.70 -15.91
C LYS A 177 32.29 -8.25 -17.34
N ALA A 178 31.13 -8.69 -17.82
CA ALA A 178 30.98 -9.20 -19.18
C ALA A 178 31.34 -8.15 -20.26
N ALA A 179 30.95 -6.90 -20.04
CA ALA A 179 31.30 -5.79 -20.93
C ALA A 179 32.81 -5.48 -20.95
N GLN A 180 33.47 -5.56 -19.78
CA GLN A 180 34.91 -5.35 -19.67
C GLN A 180 35.70 -6.48 -20.35
N GLU A 181 35.29 -7.74 -20.18
CA GLU A 181 35.90 -8.90 -20.82
C GLU A 181 35.79 -8.83 -22.36
N SER A 182 34.65 -8.36 -22.87
CA SER A 182 34.44 -8.16 -24.31
C SER A 182 35.35 -7.07 -24.89
N ALA A 183 35.55 -5.98 -24.14
CA ALA A 183 36.38 -4.85 -24.58
C ALA A 183 37.90 -5.13 -24.55
N VAL A 184 38.33 -6.15 -23.80
CA VAL A 184 39.77 -6.57 -23.74
C VAL A 184 40.09 -7.57 -24.87
N THR A 185 39.09 -8.14 -25.53
CA THR A 185 39.26 -9.18 -26.57
C THR A 185 39.23 -8.60 -27.99
N GLU A 186 38.94 -7.30 -28.17
CA GLU A 186 39.08 -6.51 -29.40
C GLU A 186 40.42 -5.75 -29.41
#